data_704c4dfe2f29030be92cbe1ffa499c52
#
_entry.id   704c4dfe2f29030be92cbe1ffa499c52
#
_cell.length_a   1.000
_cell.length_b   1.000
_cell.length_c   1.000
_cell.angle_alpha   90.00
_cell.angle_beta   90.00
_cell.angle_gamma   90.00
#
_symmetry.space_group_name_H-M   'P 1'
#
loop_
_entity.id
_entity.type
_entity.pdbx_description
1 polymer ?
#
loop_
_entity_poly.entity_id
_entity_poly.type
_entity_poly.pdbx_seq_one_letter_code
_entity_poly.pdbx_strand_id
1 'polypeptide(L)'
;LGGLHRNTFINGPKLLTADLRLKCEPRLRFAGQITGVEGYVESTAMGLLAASFLSAELAGRPAVPPPVTTALGALLSHVTGGGDAKTFQPMNVNFGLFPPPPAMPNKAGKLRPPKGRDRRQAMTARAAVDFDAWLSAPATRAS
;
A
#
# COMPACT_ATOMS: atom_id res chain seq x y z
N LEU A 1 -7.88 17.91 17.41
CA LEU A 1 -6.81 17.44 18.31
C LEU A 1 -6.12 16.27 17.63
N GLY A 2 -4.89 16.45 17.18
CA GLY A 2 -4.08 15.39 16.60
C GLY A 2 -3.71 14.34 17.66
N GLY A 3 -3.60 13.07 17.25
CA GLY A 3 -3.08 12.03 18.11
C GLY A 3 -1.60 12.25 18.41
N LEU A 4 -1.17 12.00 19.64
CA LEU A 4 0.23 12.02 20.01
C LEU A 4 0.82 10.64 19.69
N HIS A 5 1.66 10.55 18.69
CA HIS A 5 2.37 9.32 18.35
C HIS A 5 3.64 9.20 19.20
N ARG A 6 3.83 8.03 19.82
CA ARG A 6 5.01 7.75 20.66
C ARG A 6 6.28 7.47 19.85
N ASN A 7 6.13 7.22 18.56
CA ASN A 7 7.20 6.76 17.71
C ASN A 7 7.58 7.83 16.68
N THR A 8 8.87 7.97 16.44
CA THR A 8 9.39 8.81 15.38
C THR A 8 9.04 8.22 14.02
N PHE A 9 8.57 9.05 13.11
CA PHE A 9 8.34 8.69 11.70
C PHE A 9 8.78 9.83 10.79
N ILE A 10 9.06 9.50 9.54
CA ILE A 10 9.39 10.47 8.50
C ILE A 10 8.13 10.80 7.69
N ASN A 11 8.12 11.98 7.07
CA ASN A 11 7.04 12.32 6.12
C ASN A 11 7.26 11.53 4.82
N GLY A 12 6.83 10.26 4.81
CA GLY A 12 7.06 9.34 3.70
C GLY A 12 6.53 9.87 2.37
N PRO A 13 5.29 10.40 2.23
CA PRO A 13 4.77 10.97 0.99
C PRO A 13 5.67 12.05 0.38
N LYS A 14 6.34 12.84 1.22
CA LYS A 14 7.28 13.86 0.77
C LYS A 14 8.65 13.29 0.40
N LEU A 15 9.13 12.33 1.17
CA LEU A 15 10.54 11.91 1.17
C LEU A 15 10.81 10.61 0.41
N LEU A 16 9.83 9.72 0.27
CA LEU A 16 10.03 8.39 -0.31
C LEU A 16 9.50 8.29 -1.74
N THR A 17 10.17 7.47 -2.52
CA THR A 17 9.70 6.98 -3.82
C THR A 17 8.76 5.79 -3.65
N ALA A 18 8.07 5.38 -4.72
CA ALA A 18 7.14 4.25 -4.70
C ALA A 18 7.79 2.90 -4.32
N ASP A 19 9.10 2.78 -4.44
CA ASP A 19 9.88 1.62 -4.04
C ASP A 19 10.64 1.83 -2.72
N LEU A 20 10.17 2.78 -1.89
CA LEU A 20 10.64 3.07 -0.53
C LEU A 20 12.05 3.67 -0.44
N ARG A 21 12.62 4.17 -1.54
CA ARG A 21 13.92 4.88 -1.52
C ARG A 21 13.73 6.29 -1.02
N LEU A 22 14.75 6.79 -0.34
CA LEU A 22 14.83 8.21 -0.01
C LEU A 22 15.15 9.01 -1.29
N LYS A 23 14.32 9.99 -1.63
CA LYS A 23 14.45 10.78 -2.88
C LYS A 23 15.78 11.51 -3.01
N CYS A 24 16.34 12.01 -1.90
CA CYS A 24 17.62 12.73 -1.88
C CYS A 24 18.84 11.80 -1.78
N GLU A 25 18.64 10.51 -1.41
CA GLU A 25 19.72 9.52 -1.32
C GLU A 25 19.15 8.13 -1.71
N PRO A 26 19.05 7.82 -3.03
CA PRO A 26 18.38 6.61 -3.52
C PRO A 26 18.99 5.27 -3.10
N ARG A 27 20.19 5.28 -2.53
CA ARG A 27 20.82 4.08 -1.96
C ARG A 27 20.16 3.65 -0.64
N LEU A 28 19.43 4.55 0.02
CA LEU A 28 18.75 4.28 1.28
C LEU A 28 17.29 3.95 1.05
N ARG A 29 16.82 2.87 1.68
CA ARG A 29 15.42 2.50 1.77
C ARG A 29 14.97 2.51 3.22
N PHE A 30 13.71 2.87 3.41
CA PHE A 30 13.07 2.85 4.71
C PHE A 30 11.87 1.94 4.68
N ALA A 31 11.67 1.16 5.77
CA ALA A 31 10.54 0.26 5.92
C ALA A 31 10.07 0.21 7.37
N GLY A 32 8.86 -0.29 7.57
CA GLY A 32 8.28 -0.44 8.89
C GLY A 32 7.82 0.89 9.50
N GLN A 33 7.76 0.95 10.81
CA GLN A 33 7.15 2.04 11.56
C GLN A 33 7.72 3.43 11.24
N ILE A 34 9.01 3.53 10.95
CA ILE A 34 9.66 4.79 10.57
C ILE A 34 9.03 5.43 9.31
N THR A 35 8.39 4.66 8.45
CA THR A 35 7.72 5.16 7.24
C THR A 35 6.31 5.68 7.48
N GLY A 36 5.80 5.57 8.71
CA GLY A 36 4.44 6.00 9.04
C GLY A 36 3.40 4.87 8.97
N VAL A 37 3.83 3.62 9.09
CA VAL A 37 2.89 2.52 9.32
C VAL A 37 2.80 2.20 10.82
N GLU A 38 1.61 1.84 11.29
CA GLU A 38 1.39 1.32 12.63
C GLU A 38 1.07 -0.17 12.57
N GLY A 39 1.44 -0.89 13.64
CA GLY A 39 1.22 -2.33 13.76
C GLY A 39 2.39 -3.19 13.30
N TYR A 40 2.56 -4.31 13.97
CA TYR A 40 3.65 -5.25 13.69
C TYR A 40 3.51 -5.94 12.34
N VAL A 41 2.27 -6.29 11.95
CA VAL A 41 1.98 -6.93 10.66
C VAL A 41 2.30 -5.98 9.51
N GLU A 42 1.85 -4.74 9.60
CA GLU A 42 2.10 -3.69 8.61
C GLU A 42 3.59 -3.38 8.49
N SER A 43 4.29 -3.28 9.62
CA SER A 43 5.75 -3.03 9.63
C SER A 43 6.51 -4.19 8.99
N THR A 44 6.13 -5.44 9.27
CA THR A 44 6.71 -6.63 8.64
C THR A 44 6.44 -6.65 7.14
N ALA A 45 5.21 -6.35 6.73
CA ALA A 45 4.82 -6.28 5.33
C ALA A 45 5.63 -5.23 4.54
N MET A 46 5.85 -4.05 5.12
CA MET A 46 6.69 -3.02 4.49
C MET A 46 8.16 -3.44 4.41
N GLY A 47 8.67 -4.16 5.44
CA GLY A 47 10.01 -4.76 5.40
C GLY A 47 10.16 -5.77 4.26
N LEU A 48 9.17 -6.64 4.08
CA LEU A 48 9.14 -7.62 2.99
C LEU A 48 9.11 -6.95 1.62
N LEU A 49 8.31 -5.89 1.45
CA LEU A 49 8.28 -5.12 0.20
C LEU A 49 9.62 -4.44 -0.10
N ALA A 50 10.25 -3.82 0.90
CA ALA A 50 11.56 -3.19 0.73
C ALA A 50 12.63 -4.20 0.31
N ALA A 51 12.63 -5.38 0.93
CA ALA A 51 13.54 -6.48 0.57
C ALA A 51 13.28 -7.01 -0.85
N SER A 52 12.01 -7.16 -1.22
CA SER A 52 11.60 -7.58 -2.57
C SER A 52 12.05 -6.58 -3.64
N PHE A 53 11.85 -5.29 -3.41
CA PHE A 53 12.30 -4.23 -4.31
C PHE A 53 13.83 -4.19 -4.45
N LEU A 54 14.56 -4.36 -3.34
CA LEU A 54 16.01 -4.44 -3.37
C LEU A 54 16.50 -5.67 -4.12
N SER A 55 15.89 -6.83 -3.89
CA SER A 55 16.20 -8.07 -4.61
C SER A 55 15.99 -7.92 -6.12
N ALA A 56 14.89 -7.31 -6.53
CA ALA A 56 14.63 -7.03 -7.95
C ALA A 56 15.72 -6.12 -8.54
N GLU A 57 16.07 -5.05 -7.84
CA GLU A 57 17.13 -4.12 -8.27
C GLU A 57 18.48 -4.81 -8.45
N LEU A 58 18.91 -5.59 -7.46
CA LEU A 58 20.18 -6.33 -7.51
C LEU A 58 20.22 -7.37 -8.64
N ALA A 59 19.06 -7.89 -9.02
CA ALA A 59 18.90 -8.79 -10.17
C ALA A 59 18.69 -8.07 -11.50
N GLY A 60 18.81 -6.74 -11.56
CA GLY A 60 18.58 -5.94 -12.77
C GLY A 60 17.14 -5.97 -13.27
N ARG A 61 16.17 -6.29 -12.41
CA ARG A 61 14.75 -6.36 -12.73
C ARG A 61 13.99 -5.13 -12.19
N PRO A 62 12.89 -4.72 -12.82
CA PRO A 62 12.08 -3.62 -12.29
C PRO A 62 11.44 -4.02 -10.95
N ALA A 63 11.40 -3.10 -10.01
CA ALA A 63 10.57 -3.22 -8.81
C ALA A 63 9.11 -3.03 -9.20
N VAL A 64 8.28 -4.05 -8.94
CA VAL A 64 6.84 -4.01 -9.27
C VAL A 64 6.04 -3.88 -7.96
N PRO A 65 5.49 -2.69 -7.67
CA PRO A 65 4.67 -2.50 -6.48
C PRO A 65 3.36 -3.29 -6.57
N PRO A 66 2.84 -3.77 -5.43
CA PRO A 66 1.52 -4.40 -5.39
C PRO A 66 0.42 -3.39 -5.78
N PRO A 67 -0.68 -3.84 -6.41
CA PRO A 67 -1.78 -2.97 -6.79
C PRO A 67 -2.39 -2.25 -5.58
N VAL A 68 -2.76 -0.99 -5.75
CA VAL A 68 -3.39 -0.16 -4.69
C VAL A 68 -4.73 -0.70 -4.21
N THR A 69 -5.30 -1.64 -4.93
CA THR A 69 -6.51 -2.39 -4.57
C THR A 69 -6.25 -3.46 -3.51
N THR A 70 -4.98 -3.79 -3.24
CA THR A 70 -4.55 -4.73 -2.20
C THR A 70 -4.18 -4.01 -0.91
N ALA A 71 -4.17 -4.72 0.22
CA ALA A 71 -3.75 -4.15 1.51
C ALA A 71 -2.32 -3.61 1.47
N LEU A 72 -1.39 -4.38 0.89
CA LEU A 72 0.02 -3.97 0.74
C LEU A 72 0.17 -2.75 -0.16
N GLY A 73 -0.50 -2.72 -1.31
CA GLY A 73 -0.42 -1.61 -2.25
C GLY A 73 -1.09 -0.35 -1.74
N ALA A 74 -2.23 -0.47 -1.04
CA ALA A 74 -2.91 0.65 -0.42
C ALA A 74 -2.03 1.29 0.68
N LEU A 75 -1.40 0.47 1.52
CA LEU A 75 -0.49 0.93 2.57
C LEU A 75 0.77 1.57 1.97
N LEU A 76 1.39 0.91 0.99
CA LEU A 76 2.56 1.45 0.27
C LEU A 76 2.24 2.81 -0.37
N SER A 77 1.11 2.93 -1.05
CA SER A 77 0.63 4.18 -1.64
C SER A 77 0.49 5.27 -0.58
N HIS A 78 -0.13 4.96 0.58
CA HIS A 78 -0.28 5.91 1.67
C HIS A 78 1.07 6.49 2.14
N VAL A 79 2.10 5.66 2.31
CA VAL A 79 3.39 6.10 2.83
C VAL A 79 4.35 6.66 1.78
N THR A 80 4.05 6.53 0.47
CA THR A 80 4.99 6.95 -0.59
C THR A 80 4.48 8.07 -1.50
N GLY A 81 3.27 8.57 -1.32
CA GLY A 81 2.79 9.69 -2.13
C GLY A 81 1.31 9.71 -2.46
N GLY A 82 0.57 8.64 -2.17
CA GLY A 82 -0.90 8.62 -2.29
C GLY A 82 -1.61 9.36 -1.15
N GLY A 83 -0.89 9.68 -0.07
CA GLY A 83 -1.37 10.49 1.03
C GLY A 83 -1.01 11.97 0.85
N ASP A 84 -1.81 12.87 1.45
CA ASP A 84 -1.46 14.29 1.52
C ASP A 84 -0.31 14.49 2.52
N ALA A 85 0.84 14.97 2.03
CA ALA A 85 2.03 15.22 2.84
C ALA A 85 1.81 16.24 3.99
N LYS A 86 0.79 17.11 3.89
CA LYS A 86 0.48 18.08 4.93
C LYS A 86 -0.28 17.49 6.11
N THR A 87 -1.10 16.48 5.83
CA THR A 87 -1.96 15.82 6.81
C THR A 87 -1.54 14.38 7.11
N PHE A 88 -0.37 13.97 6.59
CA PHE A 88 0.15 12.63 6.76
C PHE A 88 0.27 12.24 8.24
N GLN A 89 -0.35 11.13 8.59
CA GLN A 89 -0.31 10.55 9.92
C GLN A 89 -0.02 9.05 9.82
N PRO A 90 0.73 8.49 10.77
CA PRO A 90 0.89 7.05 10.87
C PRO A 90 -0.47 6.35 11.05
N MET A 91 -0.63 5.21 10.38
CA MET A 91 -1.85 4.42 10.53
C MET A 91 -1.65 2.94 10.20
N ASN A 92 -2.57 2.13 10.70
CA ASN A 92 -2.75 0.76 10.27
C ASN A 92 -3.47 0.70 8.92
N VAL A 93 -3.33 -0.41 8.21
CA VAL A 93 -4.13 -0.66 7.02
C VAL A 93 -5.63 -0.66 7.37
N ASN A 94 -6.42 0.04 6.60
CA ASN A 94 -7.87 0.13 6.79
C ASN A 94 -8.58 0.36 5.46
N PHE A 95 -9.90 0.11 5.42
CA PHE A 95 -10.69 0.23 4.19
C PHE A 95 -10.76 1.64 3.59
N GLY A 96 -10.36 2.68 4.33
CA GLY A 96 -10.27 4.04 3.83
C GLY A 96 -9.12 4.27 2.85
N LEU A 97 -8.08 3.45 2.93
CA LEU A 97 -6.91 3.51 2.03
C LEU A 97 -7.17 2.90 0.65
N PHE A 98 -8.17 2.03 0.54
CA PHE A 98 -8.47 1.34 -0.71
C PHE A 98 -9.29 2.22 -1.65
N PRO A 99 -9.01 2.19 -2.96
CA PRO A 99 -9.88 2.81 -3.93
C PRO A 99 -11.28 2.16 -3.89
N PRO A 100 -12.34 2.95 -4.08
CA PRO A 100 -13.71 2.43 -4.02
C PRO A 100 -13.92 1.32 -5.05
N PRO A 101 -14.76 0.33 -4.76
CA PRO A 101 -15.13 -0.68 -5.73
C PRO A 101 -16.02 -0.08 -6.82
N PRO A 102 -16.07 -0.68 -8.03
CA PRO A 102 -16.94 -0.23 -9.10
C PRO A 102 -18.42 -0.30 -8.67
N ALA A 103 -19.25 0.45 -9.37
CA ALA A 103 -20.70 0.38 -9.19
C ALA A 103 -21.21 -1.02 -9.58
N MET A 104 -22.10 -1.58 -8.77
CA MET A 104 -22.68 -2.90 -8.96
C MET A 104 -24.21 -2.79 -9.20
N PRO A 105 -24.83 -3.70 -9.97
CA PRO A 105 -26.28 -3.68 -10.16
C PRO A 105 -26.98 -4.01 -8.83
N ASN A 106 -27.94 -3.19 -8.46
CA ASN A 106 -28.84 -3.49 -7.34
C ASN A 106 -29.95 -4.46 -7.76
N LYS A 107 -30.83 -4.82 -6.83
CA LYS A 107 -31.98 -5.72 -7.11
C LYS A 107 -32.90 -5.27 -8.25
N ALA A 108 -32.89 -3.96 -8.58
CA ALA A 108 -33.63 -3.38 -9.69
C ALA A 108 -32.78 -3.19 -10.96
N GLY A 109 -31.58 -3.80 -11.04
CA GLY A 109 -30.69 -3.70 -12.20
C GLY A 109 -29.96 -2.35 -12.35
N LYS A 110 -30.20 -1.38 -11.45
CA LYS A 110 -29.54 -0.07 -11.53
C LYS A 110 -28.15 -0.12 -10.89
N LEU A 111 -27.14 0.35 -11.62
CA LEU A 111 -25.77 0.45 -11.12
C LEU A 111 -25.69 1.47 -9.97
N ARG A 112 -25.17 1.02 -8.82
CA ARG A 112 -24.90 1.89 -7.66
C ARG A 112 -23.63 1.44 -6.95
N PRO A 113 -22.87 2.36 -6.34
CA PRO A 113 -21.76 2.01 -5.48
C PRO A 113 -22.26 1.15 -4.30
N PRO A 114 -21.63 0.00 -4.03
CA PRO A 114 -21.99 -0.82 -2.88
C PRO A 114 -21.68 -0.06 -1.57
N LYS A 115 -22.45 -0.34 -0.52
CA LYS A 115 -22.33 0.30 0.80
C LYS A 115 -22.14 -0.72 1.90
N GLY A 116 -21.68 -0.26 3.06
CA GLY A 116 -21.58 -1.06 4.29
C GLY A 116 -20.80 -2.37 4.08
N ARG A 117 -21.43 -3.49 4.39
CA ARG A 117 -20.84 -4.83 4.28
C ARG A 117 -20.51 -5.22 2.84
N ASP A 118 -21.42 -4.95 1.91
CA ASP A 118 -21.24 -5.30 0.50
C ASP A 118 -20.03 -4.55 -0.11
N ARG A 119 -19.84 -3.29 0.27
CA ARG A 119 -18.64 -2.53 -0.13
C ARG A 119 -17.36 -3.22 0.34
N ARG A 120 -17.30 -3.62 1.61
CA ARG A 120 -16.11 -4.29 2.16
C ARG A 120 -15.86 -5.64 1.50
N GLN A 121 -16.91 -6.44 1.28
CA GLN A 121 -16.82 -7.72 0.58
C GLN A 121 -16.28 -7.54 -0.86
N ALA A 122 -16.83 -6.59 -1.60
CA ALA A 122 -16.36 -6.29 -2.96
C ALA A 122 -14.89 -5.86 -2.99
N MET A 123 -14.47 -5.04 -2.03
CA MET A 123 -13.06 -4.62 -1.91
C MET A 123 -12.14 -5.79 -1.58
N THR A 124 -12.53 -6.66 -0.64
CA THR A 124 -11.75 -7.83 -0.24
C THR A 124 -11.64 -8.84 -1.37
N ALA A 125 -12.74 -9.13 -2.07
CA ALA A 125 -12.74 -10.04 -3.22
C ALA A 125 -11.82 -9.54 -4.35
N ARG A 126 -11.92 -8.26 -4.69
CA ARG A 126 -11.03 -7.63 -5.67
C ARG A 126 -9.56 -7.71 -5.21
N ALA A 127 -9.29 -7.39 -3.95
CA ALA A 127 -7.93 -7.42 -3.42
C ALA A 127 -7.28 -8.81 -3.52
N ALA A 128 -8.04 -9.87 -3.27
CA ALA A 128 -7.54 -11.25 -3.41
C ALA A 128 -7.14 -11.55 -4.85
N VAL A 129 -8.02 -11.26 -5.81
CA VAL A 129 -7.75 -11.48 -7.24
C VAL A 129 -6.53 -10.69 -7.71
N ASP A 130 -6.48 -9.40 -7.37
CA ASP A 130 -5.38 -8.53 -7.80
C ASP A 130 -4.04 -8.91 -7.14
N PHE A 131 -4.08 -9.40 -5.91
CA PHE A 131 -2.88 -9.86 -5.20
C PHE A 131 -2.34 -11.16 -5.81
N ASP A 132 -3.20 -12.13 -6.10
CA ASP A 132 -2.82 -13.39 -6.77
C ASP A 132 -2.24 -13.13 -8.16
N ALA A 133 -2.84 -12.21 -8.91
CA ALA A 133 -2.34 -11.79 -10.22
C ALA A 133 -0.95 -11.14 -10.10
N TRP A 134 -0.75 -10.27 -9.12
CA TRP A 134 0.54 -9.63 -8.87
C TRP A 134 1.61 -10.64 -8.47
N LEU A 135 1.33 -11.58 -7.56
CA LEU A 135 2.27 -12.63 -7.16
C LEU A 135 2.64 -13.57 -8.33
N SER A 136 1.71 -13.77 -9.25
CA SER A 136 1.90 -14.66 -10.40
C SER A 136 2.65 -13.99 -11.56
N ALA A 137 2.80 -12.66 -11.54
CA ALA A 137 3.46 -11.92 -12.61
C ALA A 137 4.97 -12.29 -12.68
N PRO A 138 5.53 -12.51 -13.88
CA PRO A 138 6.93 -12.91 -14.04
C PRO A 138 7.93 -11.94 -13.42
N ALA A 139 7.63 -10.64 -13.46
CA ALA A 139 8.47 -9.60 -12.87
C ALA A 139 8.49 -9.61 -11.32
N THR A 140 7.50 -10.24 -10.67
CA THR A 140 7.38 -10.33 -9.22
C THR A 140 8.07 -11.57 -8.67
N ARG A 141 8.15 -12.65 -9.46
CA ARG A 141 8.78 -13.90 -9.03
C ARG A 141 10.29 -13.73 -8.92
N ALA A 142 10.83 -14.07 -7.77
CA ALA A 142 12.26 -14.34 -7.64
C ALA A 142 12.59 -15.59 -8.45
N SER A 143 13.56 -15.51 -9.31
CA SER A 143 14.18 -16.70 -9.95
C SER A 143 15.02 -17.41 -8.92
#